data_df40fd10a43a58bad9d51dabdd42590f
#
_entry.id   df40fd10a43a58bad9d51dabdd42590f
#
_cell.length_a   1.000
_cell.length_b   1.000
_cell.length_c   1.000
_cell.angle_alpha   90.00
_cell.angle_beta   90.00
_cell.angle_gamma   90.00
#
_symmetry.space_group_name_H-M   'P 1'
#
loop_
_entity.id
_entity.type
_entity.pdbx_description
1 polymer ?
#
loop_
_entity_poly.entity_id
_entity_poly.type
_entity_poly.pdbx_seq_one_letter_code
_entity_poly.pdbx_strand_id
1 'polypeptide(L)'
;PDNPFGAAIKANGQSMYIGADGKEHLSPINKLKEEGDWDTMSRNVSSQFLSKQPKKLIENQLKLTVADYKAQYDEIMQYNNPTIKKKLLTDFADTCEGTSMTLKASAFPGQSTKVILPINQIKETEAYCPTYENGTKLALIRFPHAGTFEIPIVTVNNKNVHGKRNLGAIQDAIGINAKVAERLSGADFDGDTVMAIPITDKVSIKSTPALKDLKDFDPKTEYAVPPGNPNHVRLMKKEEKQREMGVISNLITDMTLRGADEKELARAVKHSMVVIDAEKHGLDYKR
;
A
#
# COMPACT_ATOMS: atom_id res chain seq x y z
N PRO A 1 -9.29 -1.39 23.98
CA PRO A 1 -8.12 -2.28 23.90
C PRO A 1 -6.86 -1.46 24.03
N ASP A 2 -5.84 -2.03 24.68
CA ASP A 2 -4.58 -1.33 24.96
C ASP A 2 -3.77 -1.06 23.70
N ASN A 3 -4.15 -1.66 22.60
CA ASN A 3 -3.56 -1.46 21.29
C ASN A 3 -4.65 -1.32 20.20
N PRO A 4 -5.07 -0.08 19.87
CA PRO A 4 -6.11 0.16 18.87
C PRO A 4 -5.65 -0.16 17.43
N PHE A 5 -4.36 -0.42 17.22
CA PHE A 5 -3.79 -0.72 15.90
C PHE A 5 -3.59 -2.22 15.66
N GLY A 6 -4.12 -3.07 16.53
CA GLY A 6 -4.04 -4.52 16.38
C GLY A 6 -2.63 -5.08 16.46
N ALA A 7 -2.33 -6.10 15.65
CA ALA A 7 -1.05 -6.77 15.64
C ALA A 7 0.12 -5.94 15.06
N ALA A 8 -0.19 -4.87 14.33
CA ALA A 8 0.82 -4.01 13.71
C ALA A 8 1.67 -3.25 14.75
N ILE A 9 1.12 -3.01 15.95
CA ILE A 9 1.80 -2.28 17.02
C ILE A 9 1.80 -3.13 18.28
N LYS A 10 2.96 -3.56 18.72
CA LYS A 10 3.11 -4.25 19.99
C LYS A 10 3.21 -3.22 21.12
N ALA A 11 2.20 -3.17 21.98
CA ALA A 11 2.15 -2.23 23.09
C ALA A 11 3.29 -2.44 24.11
N ASN A 12 3.68 -3.69 24.36
CA ASN A 12 4.67 -4.03 25.36
C ASN A 12 5.79 -4.88 24.75
N GLY A 13 7.04 -4.63 25.17
CA GLY A 13 8.20 -5.42 24.81
C GLY A 13 8.83 -5.12 23.45
N GLN A 14 8.47 -4.02 22.82
CA GLN A 14 9.23 -3.52 21.69
C GLN A 14 10.54 -2.91 22.19
N SER A 15 11.65 -3.49 21.76
CA SER A 15 12.95 -2.89 22.04
C SER A 15 13.22 -1.77 21.05
N MET A 16 13.63 -0.64 21.57
CA MET A 16 14.08 0.49 20.77
C MET A 16 15.60 0.61 20.91
N TYR A 17 16.26 1.12 19.89
CA TYR A 17 17.68 1.50 19.97
C TYR A 17 17.87 2.89 19.32
N ILE A 18 18.89 3.58 19.75
CA ILE A 18 19.26 4.86 19.15
C ILE A 18 20.22 4.58 18.00
N GLY A 19 19.80 4.94 16.78
CA GLY A 19 20.59 4.80 15.58
C GLY A 19 21.76 5.80 15.50
N ALA A 20 22.61 5.64 14.51
CA ALA A 20 23.71 6.56 14.25
C ALA A 20 23.24 7.99 13.90
N ASP A 21 21.98 8.14 13.49
CA ASP A 21 21.31 9.42 13.23
C ASP A 21 20.78 10.12 14.50
N GLY A 22 21.00 9.52 15.68
CA GLY A 22 20.52 10.01 16.96
C GLY A 22 19.02 9.83 17.20
N LYS A 23 18.29 9.11 16.34
CA LYS A 23 16.85 8.84 16.47
C LYS A 23 16.60 7.46 17.03
N GLU A 24 15.43 7.32 17.65
CA GLU A 24 14.95 6.00 18.10
C GLU A 24 14.44 5.18 16.92
N HIS A 25 14.92 3.95 16.81
CA HIS A 25 14.52 2.95 15.83
C HIS A 25 14.02 1.70 16.52
N LEU A 26 13.03 1.02 15.91
CA LEU A 26 12.60 -0.30 16.34
C LEU A 26 13.69 -1.33 16.10
N SER A 27 13.96 -2.14 17.12
CA SER A 27 14.89 -3.27 16.97
C SER A 27 14.40 -4.22 15.85
N PRO A 28 15.30 -4.71 14.98
CA PRO A 28 14.97 -5.68 13.94
C PRO A 28 14.26 -6.94 14.46
N ILE A 29 14.49 -7.31 15.72
CA ILE A 29 13.85 -8.47 16.39
C ILE A 29 12.33 -8.28 16.52
N ASN A 30 11.85 -7.04 16.54
CA ASN A 30 10.43 -6.73 16.68
C ASN A 30 9.70 -6.56 15.32
N LYS A 31 10.38 -6.75 14.20
CA LYS A 31 9.76 -6.67 12.88
C LYS A 31 8.78 -7.82 12.71
N LEU A 32 7.52 -7.50 12.51
CA LEU A 32 6.49 -8.47 12.16
C LEU A 32 6.67 -8.85 10.68
N LYS A 33 7.19 -10.04 10.44
CA LYS A 33 7.42 -10.56 9.08
C LYS A 33 6.13 -10.82 8.30
N GLU A 34 5.00 -10.98 8.99
CA GLU A 34 3.72 -11.34 8.37
C GLU A 34 2.96 -10.16 7.78
N GLU A 35 3.19 -8.94 8.27
CA GLU A 35 2.46 -7.74 7.84
C GLU A 35 3.26 -6.85 6.85
N GLY A 36 4.41 -7.34 6.41
CA GLY A 36 5.31 -6.59 5.53
C GLY A 36 6.23 -5.64 6.31
N ASP A 37 7.28 -5.22 5.63
CA ASP A 37 8.22 -4.23 6.16
C ASP A 37 7.68 -2.82 5.88
N TRP A 38 7.06 -2.21 6.88
CA TRP A 38 6.49 -0.86 6.79
C TRP A 38 7.51 0.19 6.35
N ASP A 39 8.73 0.05 6.82
CA ASP A 39 9.84 0.91 6.39
C ASP A 39 10.12 0.77 4.90
N THR A 40 10.13 -0.46 4.39
CA THR A 40 10.32 -0.71 2.96
C THR A 40 9.10 -0.27 2.15
N MET A 41 7.89 -0.50 2.63
CA MET A 41 6.66 -0.04 1.96
C MET A 41 6.54 1.49 1.94
N SER A 42 7.03 2.18 2.96
CA SER A 42 7.02 3.64 3.00
C SER A 42 8.10 4.29 2.13
N ARG A 43 9.18 3.58 1.83
CA ARG A 43 10.33 4.11 1.10
C ARG A 43 10.28 3.91 -0.40
N ASN A 44 9.48 2.95 -0.89
CA ASN A 44 9.46 2.58 -2.30
C ASN A 44 8.06 2.67 -2.89
N VAL A 45 8.00 3.02 -4.16
CA VAL A 45 6.77 3.02 -4.94
C VAL A 45 6.70 1.76 -5.78
N SER A 46 5.59 1.02 -5.68
CA SER A 46 5.43 -0.26 -6.36
C SER A 46 5.23 -0.12 -7.86
N SER A 47 5.61 -1.17 -8.60
CA SER A 47 5.39 -1.26 -10.06
C SER A 47 3.90 -1.17 -10.43
N GLN A 48 3.03 -1.76 -9.63
CA GLN A 48 1.58 -1.74 -9.86
C GLN A 48 1.00 -0.32 -9.84
N PHE A 49 1.51 0.54 -8.97
CA PHE A 49 1.15 1.94 -8.94
C PHE A 49 1.79 2.71 -10.09
N LEU A 50 3.12 2.60 -10.26
CA LEU A 50 3.89 3.36 -11.23
C LEU A 50 3.40 3.14 -12.66
N SER A 51 3.17 1.90 -13.07
CA SER A 51 2.76 1.56 -14.44
C SER A 51 1.47 2.25 -14.90
N LYS A 52 0.65 2.72 -13.98
CA LYS A 52 -0.62 3.39 -14.24
C LYS A 52 -0.55 4.92 -14.13
N GLN A 53 0.63 5.46 -13.87
CA GLN A 53 0.85 6.90 -13.72
C GLN A 53 1.40 7.55 -15.00
N PRO A 54 1.35 8.89 -15.13
CA PRO A 54 1.91 9.58 -16.27
C PRO A 54 3.40 9.31 -16.45
N LYS A 55 3.85 9.10 -17.70
CA LYS A 55 5.24 8.76 -18.05
C LYS A 55 6.27 9.70 -17.39
N LYS A 56 6.02 11.01 -17.40
CA LYS A 56 6.91 12.00 -16.79
C LYS A 56 7.11 11.77 -15.27
N LEU A 57 6.06 11.36 -14.57
CA LEU A 57 6.14 11.04 -13.15
C LEU A 57 6.99 9.80 -12.92
N ILE A 58 6.78 8.75 -13.73
CA ILE A 58 7.56 7.51 -13.68
C ILE A 58 9.04 7.80 -13.90
N GLU A 59 9.37 8.54 -14.98
CA GLU A 59 10.75 8.90 -15.32
C GLU A 59 11.43 9.68 -14.20
N ASN A 60 10.73 10.61 -13.57
CA ASN A 60 11.28 11.38 -12.46
C ASN A 60 11.59 10.48 -11.25
N GLN A 61 10.70 9.57 -10.89
CA GLN A 61 10.91 8.65 -9.77
C GLN A 61 12.05 7.66 -10.05
N LEU A 62 12.14 7.15 -11.28
CA LEU A 62 13.25 6.27 -11.68
C LEU A 62 14.59 7.00 -11.68
N LYS A 63 14.63 8.28 -12.09
CA LYS A 63 15.85 9.09 -12.00
C LYS A 63 16.35 9.26 -10.55
N LEU A 64 15.42 9.45 -9.61
CA LEU A 64 15.77 9.50 -8.19
C LEU A 64 16.37 8.18 -7.72
N THR A 65 15.73 7.06 -8.08
CA THR A 65 16.25 5.71 -7.78
C THR A 65 17.66 5.50 -8.33
N VAL A 66 17.92 5.90 -9.58
CA VAL A 66 19.25 5.79 -10.19
C VAL A 66 20.25 6.65 -9.44
N ALA A 67 19.88 7.86 -9.01
CA ALA A 67 20.76 8.74 -8.24
C ALA A 67 21.09 8.12 -6.87
N ASP A 68 20.09 7.53 -6.19
CA ASP A 68 20.29 6.85 -4.90
C ASP A 68 21.23 5.66 -5.03
N TYR A 69 21.05 4.81 -6.05
CA TYR A 69 21.96 3.69 -6.31
C TYR A 69 23.36 4.13 -6.69
N LYS A 70 23.49 5.21 -7.45
CA LYS A 70 24.81 5.77 -7.74
C LYS A 70 25.51 6.24 -6.48
N ALA A 71 24.82 6.91 -5.58
CA ALA A 71 25.38 7.33 -4.30
C ALA A 71 25.83 6.12 -3.45
N GLN A 72 25.02 5.06 -3.38
CA GLN A 72 25.39 3.82 -2.69
C GLN A 72 26.62 3.15 -3.31
N TYR A 73 26.69 3.08 -4.65
CA TYR A 73 27.85 2.56 -5.34
C TYR A 73 29.12 3.35 -5.02
N ASP A 74 29.04 4.69 -5.08
CA ASP A 74 30.15 5.58 -4.79
C ASP A 74 30.63 5.41 -3.33
N GLU A 75 29.72 5.20 -2.38
CA GLU A 75 30.04 4.89 -0.99
C GLU A 75 30.77 3.54 -0.86
N ILE A 76 30.27 2.49 -1.50
CA ILE A 76 30.90 1.16 -1.49
C ILE A 76 32.31 1.22 -2.06
N MET A 77 32.53 2.04 -3.10
CA MET A 77 33.85 2.19 -3.70
C MET A 77 34.89 2.85 -2.78
N GLN A 78 34.49 3.55 -1.72
CA GLN A 78 35.37 4.15 -0.74
C GLN A 78 35.95 3.14 0.27
N TYR A 79 35.36 1.95 0.41
CA TYR A 79 35.88 0.92 1.31
C TYR A 79 37.26 0.43 0.87
N ASN A 80 38.22 0.42 1.80
CA ASN A 80 39.61 0.00 1.52
C ASN A 80 39.79 -1.53 1.59
N ASN A 81 38.95 -2.24 2.35
CA ASN A 81 39.08 -3.69 2.49
C ASN A 81 38.48 -4.39 1.24
N PRO A 82 39.31 -5.12 0.46
CA PRO A 82 38.86 -5.72 -0.81
C PRO A 82 37.80 -6.83 -0.63
N THR A 83 37.84 -7.56 0.48
CA THR A 83 36.88 -8.63 0.77
C THR A 83 35.50 -8.04 1.10
N ILE A 84 35.46 -7.03 1.94
CA ILE A 84 34.21 -6.31 2.29
C ILE A 84 33.67 -5.63 1.03
N LYS A 85 34.50 -4.90 0.28
CA LYS A 85 34.11 -4.24 -0.96
C LYS A 85 33.47 -5.23 -1.97
N LYS A 86 34.12 -6.38 -2.17
CA LYS A 86 33.58 -7.42 -3.09
C LYS A 86 32.22 -7.92 -2.62
N LYS A 87 32.05 -8.20 -1.33
CA LYS A 87 30.77 -8.64 -0.77
C LYS A 87 29.68 -7.60 -0.99
N LEU A 88 29.95 -6.34 -0.63
CA LEU A 88 29.00 -5.25 -0.81
C LEU A 88 28.62 -5.00 -2.26
N LEU A 89 29.59 -5.09 -3.20
CA LEU A 89 29.32 -4.95 -4.63
C LEU A 89 28.44 -6.09 -5.17
N THR A 90 28.64 -7.32 -4.68
CA THR A 90 27.78 -8.47 -5.06
C THR A 90 26.35 -8.22 -4.59
N ASP A 91 26.16 -7.89 -3.31
CA ASP A 91 24.83 -7.62 -2.74
C ASP A 91 24.14 -6.42 -3.43
N PHE A 92 24.93 -5.41 -3.80
CA PHE A 92 24.46 -4.24 -4.54
C PHE A 92 24.00 -4.63 -5.95
N ALA A 93 24.75 -5.47 -6.66
CA ALA A 93 24.37 -5.94 -8.00
C ALA A 93 23.05 -6.71 -7.96
N ASP A 94 22.90 -7.64 -7.01
CA ASP A 94 21.66 -8.41 -6.80
C ASP A 94 20.47 -7.48 -6.50
N THR A 95 20.70 -6.44 -5.70
CA THR A 95 19.66 -5.44 -5.38
C THR A 95 19.26 -4.62 -6.61
N CYS A 96 20.21 -4.19 -7.43
CA CYS A 96 19.94 -3.46 -8.69
C CYS A 96 19.14 -4.32 -9.66
N GLU A 97 19.52 -5.58 -9.82
CA GLU A 97 18.82 -6.53 -10.69
C GLU A 97 17.38 -6.74 -10.22
N GLY A 98 17.16 -7.03 -8.95
CA GLY A 98 15.83 -7.20 -8.38
C GLY A 98 14.96 -5.95 -8.53
N THR A 99 15.53 -4.76 -8.35
CA THR A 99 14.80 -3.48 -8.52
C THR A 99 14.43 -3.23 -9.98
N SER A 100 15.32 -3.54 -10.91
CA SER A 100 15.07 -3.43 -12.34
C SER A 100 13.90 -4.32 -12.78
N MET A 101 13.89 -5.57 -12.32
CA MET A 101 12.82 -6.52 -12.65
C MET A 101 11.46 -6.14 -12.07
N THR A 102 11.43 -5.52 -10.90
CA THR A 102 10.18 -5.17 -10.19
C THR A 102 9.74 -3.73 -10.40
N LEU A 103 10.46 -2.93 -11.18
CA LEU A 103 10.18 -1.51 -11.42
C LEU A 103 9.92 -0.75 -10.10
N LYS A 104 10.77 -0.94 -9.12
CA LYS A 104 10.70 -0.18 -7.86
C LYS A 104 11.33 1.19 -8.06
N ALA A 105 10.73 2.20 -7.45
CA ALA A 105 11.22 3.57 -7.48
C ALA A 105 11.24 4.19 -6.09
N SER A 106 11.97 5.29 -5.95
CA SER A 106 12.07 6.05 -4.70
C SER A 106 10.72 6.56 -4.23
N ALA A 107 10.56 6.77 -2.93
CA ALA A 107 9.38 7.35 -2.35
C ALA A 107 9.16 8.80 -2.82
N PHE A 108 7.90 9.22 -2.82
CA PHE A 108 7.57 10.62 -3.05
C PHE A 108 7.93 11.48 -1.84
N PRO A 109 8.30 12.74 -2.06
CA PRO A 109 8.56 13.66 -0.94
C PRO A 109 7.35 13.74 0.00
N GLY A 110 7.60 13.54 1.29
CA GLY A 110 6.56 13.57 2.32
C GLY A 110 5.61 12.36 2.34
N GLN A 111 5.88 11.33 1.54
CA GLN A 111 5.15 10.07 1.58
C GLN A 111 5.27 9.42 2.96
N SER A 112 4.16 8.90 3.48
CA SER A 112 4.17 8.13 4.72
C SER A 112 3.06 7.07 4.72
N THR A 113 3.28 6.00 5.47
CA THR A 113 2.26 4.97 5.71
C THR A 113 1.44 5.34 6.93
N LYS A 114 0.11 5.20 6.84
CA LYS A 114 -0.85 5.53 7.89
C LYS A 114 -1.83 4.40 8.11
N VAL A 115 -2.14 4.10 9.36
CA VAL A 115 -3.29 3.26 9.72
C VAL A 115 -4.56 4.06 9.47
N ILE A 116 -5.54 3.45 8.82
CA ILE A 116 -6.84 4.10 8.59
C ILE A 116 -7.76 3.92 9.80
N LEU A 117 -8.40 5.00 10.21
CA LEU A 117 -9.37 5.00 11.30
C LEU A 117 -10.68 5.68 10.88
N PRO A 118 -11.85 5.18 11.33
CA PRO A 118 -13.12 5.69 10.89
C PRO A 118 -13.47 7.03 11.55
N ILE A 119 -13.84 8.02 10.75
CA ILE A 119 -14.46 9.27 11.20
C ILE A 119 -15.66 9.54 10.30
N ASN A 120 -16.84 9.08 10.68
CA ASN A 120 -18.05 9.24 9.87
C ASN A 120 -18.50 10.71 9.73
N GLN A 121 -18.06 11.59 10.64
CA GLN A 121 -18.41 13.01 10.66
C GLN A 121 -17.38 13.89 9.91
N ILE A 122 -16.58 13.30 9.05
CA ILE A 122 -15.73 14.01 8.09
C ILE A 122 -16.27 13.81 6.67
N LYS A 123 -16.07 14.78 5.78
CA LYS A 123 -16.54 14.64 4.38
C LYS A 123 -15.73 13.59 3.64
N GLU A 124 -16.32 12.97 2.62
CA GLU A 124 -15.64 12.01 1.74
C GLU A 124 -14.45 12.62 0.97
N THR A 125 -14.37 13.94 0.88
CA THR A 125 -13.28 14.68 0.26
C THR A 125 -12.22 15.15 1.26
N GLU A 126 -12.38 14.84 2.54
CA GLU A 126 -11.51 15.30 3.61
C GLU A 126 -10.94 14.13 4.41
N ALA A 127 -9.80 14.37 5.06
CA ALA A 127 -9.19 13.46 6.01
C ALA A 127 -8.62 14.22 7.19
N TYR A 128 -8.61 13.61 8.37
CA TYR A 128 -7.90 14.11 9.53
C TYR A 128 -6.52 13.45 9.61
N CYS A 129 -5.45 14.21 9.49
CA CYS A 129 -4.09 13.66 9.52
C CYS A 129 -3.09 14.70 10.05
N PRO A 130 -2.77 14.67 11.35
CA PRO A 130 -1.90 15.66 11.99
C PRO A 130 -0.47 15.74 11.44
N THR A 131 0.00 14.71 10.78
CA THR A 131 1.32 14.66 10.13
C THR A 131 1.47 15.73 9.03
N TYR A 132 0.36 16.12 8.41
CA TYR A 132 0.34 17.06 7.28
C TYR A 132 -0.36 18.36 7.66
N GLU A 133 0.04 19.44 7.02
CA GLU A 133 -0.60 20.73 7.21
C GLU A 133 -2.06 20.74 6.73
N ASN A 134 -2.88 21.52 7.43
CA ASN A 134 -4.29 21.69 7.05
C ASN A 134 -4.42 22.25 5.63
N GLY A 135 -5.25 21.61 4.81
CA GLY A 135 -5.42 21.95 3.39
C GLY A 135 -4.51 21.17 2.42
N THR A 136 -3.54 20.40 2.91
CA THR A 136 -2.74 19.52 2.05
C THR A 136 -3.63 18.51 1.35
N LYS A 137 -3.45 18.31 0.06
CA LYS A 137 -4.11 17.24 -0.70
C LYS A 137 -3.27 15.97 -0.63
N LEU A 138 -3.89 14.86 -0.29
CA LEU A 138 -3.26 13.55 -0.18
C LEU A 138 -3.90 12.59 -1.17
N ALA A 139 -3.07 11.86 -1.93
CA ALA A 139 -3.49 10.65 -2.61
C ALA A 139 -3.30 9.47 -1.67
N LEU A 140 -4.33 8.67 -1.46
CA LEU A 140 -4.28 7.49 -0.60
C LEU A 140 -4.22 6.23 -1.47
N ILE A 141 -3.27 5.33 -1.16
CA ILE A 141 -3.06 4.10 -1.91
C ILE A 141 -2.93 2.95 -0.92
N ARG A 142 -3.76 1.94 -1.11
CA ARG A 142 -3.65 0.66 -0.37
C ARG A 142 -3.08 -0.41 -1.30
N PHE A 143 -2.26 -1.28 -0.77
CA PHE A 143 -1.78 -2.46 -1.49
C PHE A 143 -2.46 -3.73 -0.95
N PRO A 144 -2.86 -4.66 -1.85
CA PRO A 144 -2.67 -4.66 -3.31
C PRO A 144 -3.51 -3.58 -3.99
N HIS A 145 -2.97 -2.93 -5.05
CA HIS A 145 -3.56 -1.80 -5.74
C HIS A 145 -3.99 -2.21 -7.15
N ALA A 146 -5.28 -2.11 -7.45
CA ALA A 146 -5.83 -2.52 -8.73
C ALA A 146 -5.75 -1.43 -9.81
N GLY A 147 -6.02 -0.16 -9.47
CA GLY A 147 -6.03 0.87 -10.48
C GLY A 147 -6.21 2.29 -9.97
N THR A 148 -6.18 3.26 -10.88
CA THR A 148 -6.34 4.69 -10.58
C THR A 148 -7.70 5.02 -9.97
N PHE A 149 -8.70 4.17 -10.15
CA PHE A 149 -10.03 4.27 -9.56
C PHE A 149 -10.06 3.95 -8.06
N GLU A 150 -9.00 3.33 -7.53
CA GLU A 150 -8.80 3.04 -6.10
C GLU A 150 -7.88 4.06 -5.41
N ILE A 151 -7.65 5.22 -6.01
CA ILE A 151 -6.85 6.30 -5.44
C ILE A 151 -7.77 7.45 -5.05
N PRO A 152 -8.37 7.46 -3.85
CA PRO A 152 -9.06 8.63 -3.37
C PRO A 152 -8.08 9.78 -3.13
N ILE A 153 -8.50 10.99 -3.51
CA ILE A 153 -7.77 12.22 -3.19
C ILE A 153 -8.59 12.94 -2.12
N VAL A 154 -7.97 13.18 -0.98
CA VAL A 154 -8.59 13.85 0.17
C VAL A 154 -7.80 15.09 0.54
N THR A 155 -8.49 16.07 1.14
CA THR A 155 -7.87 17.29 1.67
C THR A 155 -7.78 17.19 3.19
N VAL A 156 -6.62 17.46 3.74
CA VAL A 156 -6.40 17.43 5.20
C VAL A 156 -7.23 18.50 5.89
N ASN A 157 -8.08 18.08 6.83
CA ASN A 157 -8.89 18.94 7.68
C ASN A 157 -8.61 18.66 9.16
N ASN A 158 -7.51 19.20 9.66
CA ASN A 158 -7.11 19.06 11.07
C ASN A 158 -7.93 19.98 12.02
N LYS A 159 -8.89 20.74 11.48
CA LYS A 159 -9.86 21.50 12.30
C LYS A 159 -11.09 20.68 12.66
N ASN A 160 -11.27 19.50 12.06
CA ASN A 160 -12.40 18.62 12.36
C ASN A 160 -12.40 18.22 13.83
N VAL A 161 -13.52 18.51 14.53
CA VAL A 161 -13.67 18.29 15.98
C VAL A 161 -13.63 16.80 16.33
N HIS A 162 -14.28 15.97 15.51
CA HIS A 162 -14.31 14.51 15.73
C HIS A 162 -12.94 13.89 15.49
N GLY A 163 -12.20 14.38 14.46
CA GLY A 163 -10.83 13.98 14.23
C GLY A 163 -9.92 14.30 15.41
N LYS A 164 -9.99 15.52 15.92
CA LYS A 164 -9.24 15.92 17.11
C LYS A 164 -9.57 15.08 18.34
N ARG A 165 -10.85 14.80 18.56
CA ARG A 165 -11.32 14.00 19.70
C ARG A 165 -10.86 12.54 19.62
N ASN A 166 -10.91 11.94 18.44
CA ASN A 166 -10.68 10.51 18.26
C ASN A 166 -9.19 10.17 18.04
N LEU A 167 -8.46 11.00 17.29
CA LEU A 167 -7.06 10.75 16.94
C LEU A 167 -6.08 11.70 17.65
N GLY A 168 -6.51 12.90 18.06
CA GLY A 168 -5.60 13.85 18.69
C GLY A 168 -4.40 14.20 17.81
N ALA A 169 -3.19 14.01 18.32
CA ALA A 169 -1.93 14.30 17.64
C ALA A 169 -1.21 13.05 17.10
N ILE A 170 -1.93 11.93 16.92
CA ILE A 170 -1.33 10.67 16.43
C ILE A 170 -0.72 10.88 15.03
N GLN A 171 0.56 10.51 14.89
CA GLN A 171 1.31 10.72 13.64
C GLN A 171 1.16 9.56 12.64
N ASP A 172 0.89 8.35 13.12
CA ASP A 172 0.89 7.13 12.30
C ASP A 172 -0.50 6.71 11.81
N ALA A 173 -1.51 7.56 12.03
CA ALA A 173 -2.87 7.28 11.63
C ALA A 173 -3.45 8.42 10.77
N ILE A 174 -4.47 8.05 10.00
CA ILE A 174 -5.31 8.96 9.21
C ILE A 174 -6.78 8.64 9.46
N GLY A 175 -7.55 9.65 9.82
CA GLY A 175 -8.99 9.54 9.97
C GLY A 175 -9.71 9.84 8.67
N ILE A 176 -10.50 8.90 8.17
CA ILE A 176 -11.24 9.02 6.91
C ILE A 176 -12.70 8.62 7.09
N ASN A 177 -13.55 9.08 6.18
CA ASN A 177 -14.92 8.61 6.07
C ASN A 177 -14.95 7.15 5.57
N ALA A 178 -15.91 6.35 6.04
CA ALA A 178 -16.06 4.96 5.62
C ALA A 178 -16.16 4.80 4.09
N LYS A 179 -16.82 5.73 3.40
CA LYS A 179 -16.91 5.72 1.93
C LYS A 179 -15.57 5.94 1.21
N VAL A 180 -14.60 6.57 1.87
CA VAL A 180 -13.22 6.65 1.34
C VAL A 180 -12.54 5.30 1.46
N ALA A 181 -12.76 4.58 2.56
CA ALA A 181 -12.23 3.24 2.75
C ALA A 181 -12.79 2.23 1.72
N GLU A 182 -14.09 2.28 1.41
CA GLU A 182 -14.70 1.47 0.35
C GLU A 182 -14.00 1.61 -1.01
N ARG A 183 -13.42 2.78 -1.28
CA ARG A 183 -12.67 3.06 -2.50
C ARG A 183 -11.24 2.55 -2.48
N LEU A 184 -10.76 2.06 -1.35
CA LEU A 184 -9.40 1.60 -1.12
C LEU A 184 -9.28 0.07 -1.19
N SER A 185 -9.75 -0.56 -2.24
CA SER A 185 -9.66 -2.03 -2.44
C SER A 185 -10.24 -2.84 -1.29
N GLY A 186 -11.44 -2.48 -0.82
CA GLY A 186 -12.09 -3.18 0.29
C GLY A 186 -11.36 -3.04 1.62
N ALA A 187 -10.72 -1.91 1.83
CA ALA A 187 -10.12 -1.58 3.11
C ALA A 187 -11.17 -1.60 4.22
N ASP A 188 -10.80 -2.19 5.33
CA ASP A 188 -11.57 -2.11 6.56
C ASP A 188 -10.74 -1.45 7.69
N PHE A 189 -11.34 -1.26 8.84
CA PHE A 189 -10.72 -0.54 9.96
C PHE A 189 -10.16 -1.50 11.03
N ASP A 190 -9.73 -2.67 10.63
CA ASP A 190 -9.16 -3.69 11.53
C ASP A 190 -7.63 -3.58 11.71
N GLY A 191 -7.03 -2.53 11.16
CA GLY A 191 -5.60 -2.26 11.17
C GLY A 191 -5.02 -2.01 9.78
N ASP A 192 -5.87 -1.97 8.76
CA ASP A 192 -5.46 -1.67 7.39
C ASP A 192 -4.72 -0.33 7.29
N THR A 193 -3.79 -0.30 6.34
CA THR A 193 -2.90 0.83 6.14
C THR A 193 -2.97 1.37 4.73
N VAL A 194 -2.70 2.65 4.62
CA VAL A 194 -2.57 3.34 3.34
C VAL A 194 -1.25 4.08 3.25
N MET A 195 -0.71 4.15 2.06
CA MET A 195 0.33 5.08 1.71
C MET A 195 -0.32 6.43 1.41
N ALA A 196 0.03 7.46 2.18
CA ALA A 196 -0.41 8.83 1.95
C ALA A 196 0.68 9.61 1.21
N ILE A 197 0.35 10.14 0.03
CA ILE A 197 1.29 10.88 -0.82
C ILE A 197 0.78 12.32 -0.96
N PRO A 198 1.52 13.33 -0.47
CA PRO A 198 1.16 14.71 -0.68
C PRO A 198 1.20 15.09 -2.18
N ILE A 199 0.12 15.69 -2.66
CA ILE A 199 0.05 16.23 -4.02
C ILE A 199 0.59 17.65 -3.99
N THR A 200 1.55 17.90 -4.85
CA THR A 200 2.20 19.20 -5.01
C THR A 200 2.29 19.56 -6.49
N ASP A 201 2.75 20.75 -6.82
CA ASP A 201 2.98 21.16 -8.22
C ASP A 201 3.96 20.21 -8.95
N LYS A 202 4.84 19.54 -8.21
CA LYS A 202 5.82 18.58 -8.74
C LYS A 202 5.33 17.13 -8.71
N VAL A 203 4.32 16.82 -7.91
CA VAL A 203 3.79 15.46 -7.70
C VAL A 203 2.30 15.47 -8.07
N SER A 204 1.99 15.10 -9.30
CA SER A 204 0.62 14.95 -9.81
C SER A 204 0.30 13.47 -9.97
N ILE A 205 -0.62 12.97 -9.17
CA ILE A 205 -1.04 11.56 -9.20
C ILE A 205 -2.33 11.42 -9.99
N LYS A 206 -2.34 10.48 -10.95
CA LYS A 206 -3.54 10.15 -11.72
C LYS A 206 -4.52 9.38 -10.83
N SER A 207 -5.70 9.94 -10.67
CA SER A 207 -6.85 9.32 -10.01
C SER A 207 -8.05 9.39 -10.95
N THR A 208 -8.88 8.36 -10.95
CA THR A 208 -10.13 8.32 -11.73
C THR A 208 -11.30 8.02 -10.79
N PRO A 209 -12.55 8.31 -11.17
CA PRO A 209 -13.71 7.93 -10.37
C PRO A 209 -13.72 6.42 -10.05
N ALA A 210 -14.35 6.05 -8.95
CA ALA A 210 -14.57 4.64 -8.61
C ALA A 210 -15.39 3.93 -9.70
N LEU A 211 -15.06 2.66 -9.96
CA LEU A 211 -15.82 1.84 -10.91
C LEU A 211 -17.22 1.57 -10.34
N LYS A 212 -18.25 1.93 -11.12
CA LYS A 212 -19.65 1.82 -10.67
C LYS A 212 -20.07 0.39 -10.33
N ASP A 213 -19.55 -0.58 -11.07
CA ASP A 213 -19.92 -1.98 -10.91
C ASP A 213 -19.26 -2.66 -9.70
N LEU A 214 -18.37 -1.95 -8.98
CA LEU A 214 -17.82 -2.42 -7.70
C LEU A 214 -18.70 -2.04 -6.50
N LYS A 215 -19.66 -1.14 -6.70
CA LYS A 215 -20.54 -0.69 -5.63
C LYS A 215 -21.34 -1.87 -5.11
N ASP A 216 -21.41 -1.99 -3.80
CA ASP A 216 -22.16 -3.02 -3.07
C ASP A 216 -21.70 -4.48 -3.37
N PHE A 217 -20.55 -4.68 -4.02
CA PHE A 217 -19.98 -5.99 -4.23
C PHE A 217 -19.33 -6.52 -2.95
N ASP A 218 -19.83 -7.63 -2.45
CA ASP A 218 -19.26 -8.35 -1.31
C ASP A 218 -18.88 -9.78 -1.72
N PRO A 219 -17.57 -10.09 -1.84
CA PRO A 219 -17.11 -11.40 -2.22
C PRO A 219 -17.55 -12.51 -1.26
N LYS A 220 -17.71 -12.19 0.04
CA LYS A 220 -18.11 -13.14 1.07
C LYS A 220 -19.56 -13.61 0.90
N THR A 221 -20.41 -12.75 0.35
CA THR A 221 -21.81 -13.08 0.07
C THR A 221 -21.98 -13.75 -1.30
N GLU A 222 -21.35 -13.18 -2.34
CA GLU A 222 -21.57 -13.65 -3.72
C GLU A 222 -20.85 -14.97 -4.04
N TYR A 223 -19.69 -15.21 -3.41
CA TYR A 223 -18.84 -16.38 -3.66
C TYR A 223 -18.75 -17.35 -2.47
N ALA A 224 -19.69 -17.25 -1.53
CA ALA A 224 -19.76 -18.18 -0.41
C ALA A 224 -19.95 -19.61 -0.90
N VAL A 225 -19.20 -20.54 -0.31
CA VAL A 225 -19.47 -21.98 -0.49
C VAL A 225 -20.57 -22.37 0.50
N PRO A 226 -21.66 -23.03 0.04
CA PRO A 226 -22.72 -23.47 0.91
C PRO A 226 -22.22 -24.39 2.05
N PRO A 227 -22.87 -24.36 3.22
CA PRO A 227 -22.51 -25.23 4.34
C PRO A 227 -22.42 -26.70 3.93
N GLY A 228 -21.38 -27.41 4.38
CA GLY A 228 -21.13 -28.78 4.00
C GLY A 228 -20.50 -28.99 2.63
N ASN A 229 -20.27 -27.93 1.87
CA ASN A 229 -19.65 -27.94 0.55
C ASN A 229 -20.24 -29.03 -0.39
N PRO A 230 -21.57 -29.00 -0.68
CA PRO A 230 -22.25 -30.04 -1.42
C PRO A 230 -21.73 -30.21 -2.86
N ASN A 231 -21.14 -29.18 -3.42
CA ASN A 231 -20.58 -29.16 -4.78
C ASN A 231 -19.09 -29.55 -4.81
N HIS A 232 -18.50 -29.95 -3.70
CA HIS A 232 -17.08 -30.30 -3.59
C HIS A 232 -16.15 -29.23 -4.16
N VAL A 233 -16.47 -27.97 -3.93
CA VAL A 233 -15.66 -26.83 -4.38
C VAL A 233 -14.27 -26.92 -3.77
N ARG A 234 -13.26 -26.82 -4.60
CA ARG A 234 -11.88 -26.79 -4.14
C ARG A 234 -11.58 -25.44 -3.50
N LEU A 235 -11.34 -25.43 -2.20
CA LEU A 235 -10.95 -24.26 -1.46
C LEU A 235 -9.49 -23.88 -1.75
N MET A 236 -9.20 -22.58 -1.73
CA MET A 236 -7.86 -22.02 -1.94
C MET A 236 -6.96 -22.36 -0.76
N LYS A 237 -5.71 -22.76 -1.05
CA LYS A 237 -4.65 -22.92 -0.05
C LYS A 237 -3.84 -21.64 0.08
N LYS A 238 -3.22 -21.45 1.25
CA LYS A 238 -2.40 -20.26 1.55
C LYS A 238 -1.28 -20.05 0.51
N GLU A 239 -0.64 -21.12 0.07
CA GLU A 239 0.44 -21.06 -0.92
C GLU A 239 -0.04 -20.65 -2.33
N GLU A 240 -1.32 -20.90 -2.63
CA GLU A 240 -1.92 -20.54 -3.92
C GLU A 240 -2.29 -19.06 -3.99
N LYS A 241 -2.64 -18.45 -2.86
CA LYS A 241 -3.11 -17.07 -2.78
C LYS A 241 -2.14 -16.07 -3.43
N GLN A 242 -0.85 -16.15 -3.09
CA GLN A 242 0.15 -15.23 -3.64
C GLN A 242 0.28 -15.36 -5.16
N ARG A 243 0.26 -16.60 -5.68
CA ARG A 243 0.32 -16.85 -7.11
C ARG A 243 -0.91 -16.30 -7.83
N GLU A 244 -2.11 -16.61 -7.35
CA GLU A 244 -3.37 -16.15 -7.96
C GLU A 244 -3.49 -14.62 -7.90
N MET A 245 -3.06 -13.99 -6.78
CA MET A 245 -2.98 -12.54 -6.68
C MET A 245 -2.00 -11.93 -7.67
N GLY A 246 -0.85 -12.56 -7.90
CA GLY A 246 0.12 -12.13 -8.91
C GLY A 246 -0.47 -12.15 -10.32
N VAL A 247 -1.16 -13.24 -10.67
CA VAL A 247 -1.80 -13.42 -11.98
C VAL A 247 -2.88 -12.36 -12.22
N ILE A 248 -3.80 -12.20 -11.27
CA ILE A 248 -4.91 -11.24 -11.44
C ILE A 248 -4.43 -9.79 -11.41
N SER A 249 -3.44 -9.45 -10.60
CA SER A 249 -2.86 -8.11 -10.56
C SER A 249 -2.18 -7.73 -11.88
N ASN A 250 -1.46 -8.67 -12.49
CA ASN A 250 -0.86 -8.47 -13.81
C ASN A 250 -1.94 -8.31 -14.88
N LEU A 251 -2.99 -9.15 -14.85
CA LEU A 251 -4.12 -9.04 -15.78
C LEU A 251 -4.78 -7.65 -15.69
N ILE A 252 -5.10 -7.17 -14.49
CA ILE A 252 -5.70 -5.84 -14.29
C ILE A 252 -4.78 -4.74 -14.81
N THR A 253 -3.46 -4.88 -14.61
CA THR A 253 -2.47 -3.93 -15.14
C THR A 253 -2.48 -3.92 -16.65
N ASP A 254 -2.42 -5.07 -17.30
CA ASP A 254 -2.44 -5.21 -18.75
C ASP A 254 -3.75 -4.68 -19.36
N MET A 255 -4.90 -5.01 -18.77
CA MET A 255 -6.20 -4.50 -19.17
C MET A 255 -6.26 -2.97 -19.09
N THR A 256 -5.74 -2.40 -17.99
CA THR A 256 -5.69 -0.95 -17.81
C THR A 256 -4.81 -0.27 -18.87
N LEU A 257 -3.64 -0.84 -19.14
CA LEU A 257 -2.69 -0.30 -20.13
C LEU A 257 -3.20 -0.41 -21.57
N ARG A 258 -3.99 -1.46 -21.87
CA ARG A 258 -4.62 -1.67 -23.18
C ARG A 258 -5.92 -0.93 -23.36
N GLY A 259 -6.40 -0.22 -22.33
CA GLY A 259 -7.62 0.57 -22.41
C GLY A 259 -8.90 -0.27 -22.40
N ALA A 260 -8.93 -1.38 -21.67
CA ALA A 260 -10.14 -2.17 -21.44
C ALA A 260 -11.27 -1.29 -20.90
N ASP A 261 -12.51 -1.64 -21.22
CA ASP A 261 -13.65 -0.89 -20.73
C ASP A 261 -13.86 -1.05 -19.21
N GLU A 262 -14.63 -0.12 -18.62
CA GLU A 262 -14.84 -0.10 -17.17
C GLU A 262 -15.52 -1.37 -16.64
N LYS A 263 -16.39 -2.01 -17.42
CA LYS A 263 -17.11 -3.23 -17.00
C LYS A 263 -16.18 -4.45 -16.96
N GLU A 264 -15.36 -4.59 -17.99
CA GLU A 264 -14.36 -5.67 -18.04
C GLU A 264 -13.36 -5.50 -16.89
N LEU A 265 -12.89 -4.27 -16.68
CA LEU A 265 -11.97 -3.96 -15.61
C LEU A 265 -12.60 -4.24 -14.23
N ALA A 266 -13.86 -3.85 -14.04
CA ALA A 266 -14.59 -4.14 -12.79
C ALA A 266 -14.74 -5.64 -12.53
N ARG A 267 -14.97 -6.46 -13.56
CA ARG A 267 -15.02 -7.93 -13.44
C ARG A 267 -13.67 -8.49 -12.94
N ALA A 268 -12.57 -8.04 -13.51
CA ALA A 268 -11.24 -8.47 -13.08
C ALA A 268 -10.94 -8.03 -11.63
N VAL A 269 -11.34 -6.82 -11.27
CA VAL A 269 -11.18 -6.30 -9.89
C VAL A 269 -12.06 -7.08 -8.90
N LYS A 270 -13.31 -7.37 -9.22
CA LYS A 270 -14.18 -8.25 -8.41
C LYS A 270 -13.49 -9.60 -8.15
N HIS A 271 -12.93 -10.19 -9.20
CA HIS A 271 -12.20 -11.45 -9.04
C HIS A 271 -10.98 -11.31 -8.13
N SER A 272 -10.23 -10.21 -8.21
CA SER A 272 -9.11 -9.98 -7.28
C SER A 272 -9.57 -9.88 -5.82
N MET A 273 -10.72 -9.24 -5.56
CA MET A 273 -11.31 -9.17 -4.21
C MET A 273 -11.72 -10.57 -3.70
N VAL A 274 -12.27 -11.42 -4.58
CA VAL A 274 -12.56 -12.81 -4.23
C VAL A 274 -11.30 -13.58 -3.90
N VAL A 275 -10.23 -13.44 -4.69
CA VAL A 275 -8.94 -14.12 -4.47
C VAL A 275 -8.29 -13.71 -3.15
N ILE A 276 -8.35 -12.41 -2.80
CA ILE A 276 -7.81 -11.92 -1.52
C ILE A 276 -8.48 -12.62 -0.33
N ASP A 277 -9.80 -12.80 -0.38
CA ASP A 277 -10.60 -13.32 0.73
C ASP A 277 -10.82 -14.85 0.67
N ALA A 278 -10.49 -15.49 -0.45
CA ALA A 278 -10.84 -16.89 -0.70
C ALA A 278 -10.27 -17.86 0.32
N GLU A 279 -9.02 -17.70 0.70
CA GLU A 279 -8.36 -18.59 1.68
C GLU A 279 -8.96 -18.40 3.08
N LYS A 280 -9.14 -17.15 3.51
CA LYS A 280 -9.64 -16.79 4.85
C LYS A 280 -11.10 -17.19 5.06
N HIS A 281 -11.93 -17.08 4.02
CA HIS A 281 -13.38 -17.26 4.10
C HIS A 281 -13.92 -18.48 3.34
N GLY A 282 -13.04 -19.29 2.74
CA GLY A 282 -13.45 -20.50 2.01
C GLY A 282 -14.35 -20.19 0.81
N LEU A 283 -13.97 -19.19 -0.02
CA LEU A 283 -14.79 -18.77 -1.16
C LEU A 283 -14.54 -19.64 -2.41
N ASP A 284 -15.55 -19.75 -3.27
CA ASP A 284 -15.45 -20.38 -4.59
C ASP A 284 -14.78 -19.42 -5.60
N TYR A 285 -13.48 -19.27 -5.49
CA TYR A 285 -12.71 -18.33 -6.30
C TYR A 285 -12.53 -18.75 -7.77
N LYS A 286 -12.96 -19.95 -8.15
CA LYS A 286 -12.89 -20.46 -9.53
C LYS A 286 -14.20 -20.34 -10.31
N ARG A 287 -15.24 -19.89 -9.65
CA ARG A 287 -16.58 -19.66 -10.23
C ARG A 287 -16.58 -18.58 -11.32
#